data_fcc81cb35c6aa3099f8d317e6fe6a07f
#
_entry.id   fcc81cb35c6aa3099f8d317e6fe6a07f
#
_cell.length_a   1.000
_cell.length_b   1.000
_cell.length_c   1.000
_cell.angle_alpha   90.00
_cell.angle_beta   90.00
_cell.angle_gamma   90.00
#
_symmetry.space_group_name_H-M   'P 1'
#
loop_
_entity.id
_entity.type
_entity.pdbx_description
1 polymer ?
#
loop_
_entity_poly.entity_id
_entity_poly.type
_entity_poly.pdbx_seq_one_letter_code
_entity_poly.pdbx_strand_id
1 'polypeptide(L)'
;MSSLKKNIGLQMSYRILTIITPLITSPIISRALGAEKIGVYSATQAYANYFMLFAMLGIEYYGQRSIANTQTRNERSVMFWEIYAVQCTASIVSIVIYYLSAFFWASTRVTIMMIQGLWVISCLFDINWLFFGVEDFKTTVTRNFIVK
;
A
#
# COMPACT_ATOMS: atom_id res chain seq x y z
N MET A 1 7.76 15.39 -25.15
CA MET A 1 9.02 14.94 -24.48
C MET A 1 9.33 15.67 -23.18
N SER A 2 8.92 16.92 -22.94
CA SER A 2 9.14 17.62 -21.67
C SER A 2 8.33 17.06 -20.49
N SER A 3 7.12 16.60 -20.74
CA SER A 3 6.22 15.98 -19.75
C SER A 3 6.81 14.67 -19.18
N LEU A 4 7.36 13.81 -20.02
CA LEU A 4 7.95 12.53 -19.61
C LEU A 4 9.17 12.73 -18.69
N LYS A 5 10.07 13.63 -19.04
CA LYS A 5 11.25 13.97 -18.20
C LYS A 5 10.84 14.53 -16.84
N LYS A 6 9.80 15.37 -16.80
CA LYS A 6 9.26 15.94 -15.58
C LYS A 6 8.62 14.86 -14.69
N ASN A 7 7.88 13.95 -15.28
CA ASN A 7 7.24 12.83 -14.56
C ASN A 7 8.27 11.85 -13.98
N ILE A 8 9.31 11.52 -14.75
CA ILE A 8 10.43 10.70 -14.27
C ILE A 8 11.18 11.42 -13.12
N GLY A 9 11.42 12.71 -13.23
CA GLY A 9 12.07 13.50 -12.16
C GLY A 9 11.25 13.49 -10.86
N LEU A 10 9.94 13.69 -10.95
CA LEU A 10 9.04 13.63 -9.79
C LEU A 10 9.04 12.24 -9.14
N GLN A 11 9.00 11.18 -9.94
CA GLN A 11 9.02 9.81 -9.44
C GLN A 11 10.36 9.46 -8.78
N MET A 12 11.48 9.93 -9.33
CA MET A 12 12.81 9.77 -8.72
C MET A 12 12.90 10.52 -7.38
N SER A 13 12.45 11.78 -7.34
CA SER A 13 12.43 12.57 -6.10
C SER A 13 11.59 11.90 -5.01
N TYR A 14 10.44 11.36 -5.36
CA TYR A 14 9.59 10.61 -4.44
C TYR A 14 10.29 9.34 -3.92
N ARG A 15 10.97 8.57 -4.78
CA ARG A 15 11.73 7.39 -4.36
C ARG A 15 12.88 7.74 -3.41
N ILE A 16 13.61 8.79 -3.71
CA ILE A 16 14.70 9.29 -2.85
C ILE A 16 14.14 9.66 -1.47
N LEU A 17 13.06 10.42 -1.41
CA LEU A 17 12.40 10.79 -0.16
C LEU A 17 11.94 9.56 0.64
N THR A 18 11.39 8.56 -0.03
CA THR A 18 10.94 7.31 0.58
C THR A 18 12.08 6.52 1.24
N ILE A 19 13.29 6.64 0.72
CA ILE A 19 14.48 5.99 1.29
C ILE A 19 15.07 6.84 2.43
N ILE A 20 15.14 8.15 2.26
CA ILE A 20 15.77 9.07 3.24
C ILE A 20 14.91 9.16 4.52
N THR A 21 13.58 9.20 4.39
CA THR A 21 12.68 9.32 5.54
C THR A 21 12.91 8.23 6.60
N PRO A 22 12.87 6.92 6.29
CA PRO A 22 13.16 5.89 7.28
C PRO A 22 14.61 5.91 7.78
N LEU A 23 15.56 6.33 6.97
CA LEU A 23 16.96 6.42 7.37
C LEU A 23 17.18 7.44 8.51
N ILE A 24 16.43 8.54 8.47
CA ILE A 24 16.50 9.58 9.51
C ILE A 24 15.61 9.19 10.71
N THR A 25 14.42 8.69 10.48
CA THR A 25 13.46 8.41 11.56
C THR A 25 13.79 7.15 12.34
N SER A 26 14.35 6.11 11.70
CA SER A 26 14.67 4.84 12.34
C SER A 26 15.61 4.96 13.54
N PRO A 27 16.76 5.68 13.46
CA PRO A 27 17.64 5.86 14.62
C PRO A 27 16.98 6.63 15.78
N ILE A 28 16.12 7.60 15.47
CA ILE A 28 15.42 8.41 16.49
C ILE A 28 14.42 7.53 17.24
N ILE A 29 13.61 6.78 16.50
CA ILE A 29 12.62 5.86 17.06
C ILE A 29 13.31 4.75 17.86
N SER A 30 14.43 4.23 17.34
CA SER A 30 15.22 3.19 17.98
C SER A 30 15.74 3.61 19.37
N ARG A 31 16.23 4.83 19.48
CA ARG A 31 16.70 5.38 20.76
C ARG A 31 15.56 5.67 21.73
N ALA A 32 14.39 6.08 21.24
CA ALA A 32 13.26 6.44 22.07
C ALA A 32 12.51 5.21 22.61
N LEU A 33 12.32 4.18 21.80
CA LEU A 33 11.51 3.00 22.15
C LEU A 33 12.32 1.83 22.73
N GLY A 34 13.60 1.73 22.41
CA GLY A 34 14.46 0.60 22.76
C GLY A 34 14.25 -0.62 21.85
N ALA A 35 15.22 -1.54 21.90
CA ALA A 35 15.29 -2.68 20.98
C ALA A 35 14.09 -3.64 21.12
N GLU A 36 13.61 -3.86 22.34
CA GLU A 36 12.49 -4.79 22.58
C GLU A 36 11.20 -4.33 21.91
N LYS A 37 10.81 -3.07 22.11
CA LYS A 37 9.56 -2.52 21.54
C LYS A 37 9.62 -2.44 20.01
N ILE A 38 10.80 -2.15 19.47
CA ILE A 38 11.01 -2.18 18.01
C ILE A 38 10.88 -3.59 17.46
N GLY A 39 11.43 -4.58 18.16
CA GLY A 39 11.29 -5.98 17.80
C GLY A 39 9.82 -6.42 17.74
N VAL A 40 9.04 -6.04 18.75
CA VAL A 40 7.59 -6.31 18.77
C VAL A 40 6.87 -5.62 17.60
N TYR A 41 7.14 -4.33 17.39
CA TYR A 41 6.54 -3.58 16.28
C TYR A 41 6.89 -4.20 14.93
N SER A 42 8.17 -4.51 14.69
CA SER A 42 8.63 -5.07 13.42
C SER A 42 8.04 -6.46 13.14
N ALA A 43 7.92 -7.30 14.18
CA ALA A 43 7.33 -8.63 14.03
C ALA A 43 5.84 -8.54 13.68
N THR A 44 5.09 -7.69 14.37
CA THR A 44 3.66 -7.49 14.09
C THR A 44 3.43 -6.81 12.75
N GLN A 45 4.31 -5.87 12.37
CA GLN A 45 4.29 -5.24 11.05
C GLN A 45 4.57 -6.24 9.92
N ALA A 46 5.56 -7.12 10.09
CA ALA A 46 5.82 -8.17 9.11
C ALA A 46 4.60 -9.08 8.92
N TYR A 47 3.92 -9.42 10.01
CA TYR A 47 2.69 -10.18 9.97
C TYR A 47 1.58 -9.47 9.17
N ALA A 48 1.32 -8.20 9.44
CA ALA A 48 0.37 -7.40 8.67
C ALA A 48 0.73 -7.33 7.18
N ASN A 49 2.03 -7.22 6.86
CA ASN A 49 2.50 -7.16 5.47
C ASN A 49 2.17 -8.44 4.67
N TYR A 50 2.20 -9.62 5.29
CA TYR A 50 1.76 -10.85 4.60
C TYR A 50 0.29 -10.76 4.19
N PHE A 51 -0.59 -10.25 5.05
CA PHE A 51 -1.99 -10.08 4.72
C PHE A 51 -2.22 -8.99 3.66
N MET A 52 -1.41 -7.94 3.66
CA MET A 52 -1.43 -6.94 2.58
C MET A 52 -1.05 -7.55 1.23
N LEU A 53 -0.04 -8.43 1.20
CA LEU A 53 0.34 -9.16 -0.02
C LEU A 53 -0.82 -10.03 -0.54
N PHE A 54 -1.51 -10.73 0.35
CA PHE A 54 -2.69 -11.51 -0.02
C PHE A 54 -3.87 -10.62 -0.46
N ALA A 55 -4.09 -9.48 0.20
CA ALA A 55 -5.14 -8.55 -0.15
C ALA A 55 -4.96 -7.96 -1.57
N MET A 56 -3.71 -7.70 -1.96
CA MET A 56 -3.40 -7.10 -3.26
C MET A 56 -3.22 -8.12 -4.39
N LEU A 57 -2.81 -9.38 -4.10
CA LEU A 57 -2.68 -10.50 -5.07
C LEU A 57 -2.01 -10.13 -6.41
N GLY A 58 -1.06 -9.18 -6.41
CA GLY A 58 -0.42 -8.69 -7.63
C GLY A 58 -1.31 -7.79 -8.51
N ILE A 59 -2.48 -7.37 -8.00
CA ILE A 59 -3.43 -6.49 -8.69
C ILE A 59 -2.76 -5.18 -9.13
N GLU A 60 -1.77 -4.69 -8.38
CA GLU A 60 -1.04 -3.47 -8.73
C GLU A 60 -0.47 -3.54 -10.16
N TYR A 61 0.30 -4.57 -10.49
CA TYR A 61 0.91 -4.72 -11.81
C TYR A 61 -0.09 -5.12 -12.89
N TYR A 62 -1.00 -6.03 -12.55
CA TYR A 62 -2.05 -6.47 -13.48
C TYR A 62 -2.98 -5.30 -13.83
N GLY A 63 -3.44 -4.55 -12.83
CA GLY A 63 -4.32 -3.40 -13.02
C GLY A 63 -3.68 -2.30 -13.84
N GLN A 64 -2.42 -1.93 -13.54
CA GLN A 64 -1.68 -0.94 -14.34
C GLN A 64 -1.63 -1.33 -15.82
N ARG A 65 -1.24 -2.58 -16.09
CA ARG A 65 -1.11 -3.07 -17.47
C ARG A 65 -2.46 -3.16 -18.18
N SER A 66 -3.48 -3.64 -17.49
CA SER A 66 -4.83 -3.79 -18.07
C SER A 66 -5.44 -2.42 -18.41
N ILE A 67 -5.33 -1.45 -17.52
CA ILE A 67 -5.81 -0.07 -17.72
C ILE A 67 -5.03 0.63 -18.85
N ALA A 68 -3.71 0.45 -18.91
CA ALA A 68 -2.88 1.05 -19.95
C ALA A 68 -3.26 0.55 -21.38
N ASN A 69 -3.79 -0.65 -21.49
CA ASN A 69 -4.20 -1.24 -22.76
C ASN A 69 -5.62 -0.83 -23.21
N THR A 70 -6.41 -0.15 -22.36
CA THR A 70 -7.76 0.32 -22.73
C THR A 70 -7.70 1.51 -23.67
N GLN A 71 -8.50 1.47 -24.73
CA GLN A 71 -8.54 2.54 -25.74
C GLN A 71 -9.70 3.53 -25.50
N THR A 72 -10.79 3.05 -24.94
CA THR A 72 -11.98 3.86 -24.70
C THR A 72 -12.25 4.07 -23.22
N ARG A 73 -12.95 5.16 -22.88
CA ARG A 73 -13.35 5.44 -21.50
C ARG A 73 -14.29 4.36 -20.94
N ASN A 74 -15.15 3.81 -21.78
CA ASN A 74 -16.07 2.75 -21.37
C ASN A 74 -15.33 1.45 -21.04
N GLU A 75 -14.40 1.00 -21.88
CA GLU A 75 -13.55 -0.17 -21.60
C GLU A 75 -12.79 0.00 -20.29
N ARG A 76 -12.23 1.19 -20.06
CA ARG A 76 -11.52 1.50 -18.82
C ARG A 76 -12.41 1.39 -17.61
N SER A 77 -13.66 1.87 -17.69
CA SER A 77 -14.61 1.80 -16.60
C SER A 77 -15.01 0.35 -16.28
N VAL A 78 -15.27 -0.46 -17.28
CA VAL A 78 -15.57 -1.89 -17.09
C VAL A 78 -14.39 -2.61 -16.47
N MET A 79 -13.19 -2.46 -17.05
CA MET A 79 -11.97 -3.08 -16.55
C MET A 79 -11.65 -2.67 -15.10
N PHE A 80 -11.90 -1.39 -14.76
CA PHE A 80 -11.74 -0.91 -13.39
C PHE A 80 -12.63 -1.68 -12.41
N TRP A 81 -13.92 -1.80 -12.70
CA TRP A 81 -14.86 -2.46 -11.80
C TRP A 81 -14.59 -3.96 -11.66
N GLU A 82 -14.17 -4.63 -12.74
CA GLU A 82 -13.79 -6.04 -12.70
C GLU A 82 -12.59 -6.27 -11.77
N ILE A 83 -11.51 -5.50 -11.95
CA ILE A 83 -10.30 -5.62 -11.13
C ILE A 83 -10.59 -5.22 -9.67
N TYR A 84 -11.35 -4.14 -9.49
CA TYR A 84 -11.69 -3.64 -8.16
C TYR A 84 -12.58 -4.61 -7.37
N ALA A 85 -13.50 -5.32 -8.03
CA ALA A 85 -14.31 -6.36 -7.40
C ALA A 85 -13.43 -7.52 -6.87
N VAL A 86 -12.44 -7.96 -7.65
CA VAL A 86 -11.47 -8.97 -7.20
C VAL A 86 -10.64 -8.45 -6.03
N GLN A 87 -10.17 -7.21 -6.10
CA GLN A 87 -9.43 -6.58 -5.00
C GLN A 87 -10.27 -6.48 -3.72
N CYS A 88 -11.52 -6.05 -3.82
CA CYS A 88 -12.42 -5.96 -2.67
C CYS A 88 -12.63 -7.32 -2.01
N THR A 89 -12.91 -8.36 -2.79
CA THR A 89 -13.12 -9.72 -2.25
C THR A 89 -11.86 -10.25 -1.56
N ALA A 90 -10.70 -10.15 -2.20
CA ALA A 90 -9.42 -10.57 -1.62
C ALA A 90 -9.08 -9.78 -0.35
N SER A 91 -9.28 -8.46 -0.36
CA SER A 91 -9.02 -7.59 0.78
C SER A 91 -9.95 -7.89 1.95
N ILE A 92 -11.25 -8.07 1.71
CA ILE A 92 -12.21 -8.43 2.78
C ILE A 92 -11.85 -9.76 3.43
N VAL A 93 -11.53 -10.78 2.63
CA VAL A 93 -11.09 -12.09 3.14
C VAL A 93 -9.81 -11.93 3.98
N SER A 94 -8.83 -11.19 3.49
CA SER A 94 -7.57 -10.93 4.20
C SER A 94 -7.80 -10.20 5.52
N ILE A 95 -8.65 -9.17 5.54
CA ILE A 95 -9.01 -8.41 6.73
C ILE A 95 -9.66 -9.32 7.78
N VAL A 96 -10.65 -10.12 7.38
CA VAL A 96 -11.36 -11.04 8.29
C VAL A 96 -10.39 -12.03 8.91
N ILE A 97 -9.55 -12.68 8.09
CA ILE A 97 -8.58 -13.66 8.58
C ILE A 97 -7.54 -12.99 9.49
N TYR A 98 -7.07 -11.79 9.13
CA TYR A 98 -6.12 -11.02 9.94
C TYR A 98 -6.68 -10.75 11.34
N TYR A 99 -7.88 -10.19 11.47
CA TYR A 99 -8.46 -9.86 12.76
C TYR A 99 -8.83 -11.08 13.58
N LEU A 100 -9.33 -12.16 12.94
CA LEU A 100 -9.56 -13.43 13.62
C LEU A 100 -8.26 -14.01 14.19
N SER A 101 -7.20 -14.05 13.40
CA SER A 101 -5.90 -14.56 13.84
C SER A 101 -5.27 -13.67 14.92
N ALA A 102 -5.39 -12.34 14.82
CA ALA A 102 -4.93 -11.41 15.84
C ALA A 102 -5.65 -11.64 17.17
N PHE A 103 -6.94 -11.94 17.15
CA PHE A 103 -7.73 -12.24 18.35
C PHE A 103 -7.27 -13.54 19.04
N PHE A 104 -6.99 -14.59 18.26
CA PHE A 104 -6.56 -15.88 18.82
C PHE A 104 -5.12 -15.93 19.29
N TRP A 105 -4.23 -15.13 18.68
CA TRP A 105 -2.77 -15.27 18.91
C TRP A 105 -2.17 -14.25 19.88
N ALA A 106 -2.87 -13.19 20.21
CA ALA A 106 -2.25 -12.04 20.86
C ALA A 106 -2.86 -11.67 22.21
N SER A 107 -2.46 -12.35 23.28
CA SER A 107 -2.88 -11.89 24.61
C SER A 107 -2.24 -10.55 25.04
N THR A 108 -0.98 -10.29 24.67
CA THR A 108 -0.23 -9.08 25.12
C THR A 108 0.00 -8.05 24.01
N ARG A 109 -0.15 -8.41 22.74
CA ARG A 109 0.19 -7.57 21.57
C ARG A 109 -1.01 -7.15 20.74
N VAL A 110 -2.22 -7.47 21.20
CA VAL A 110 -3.49 -7.24 20.48
C VAL A 110 -3.62 -5.78 20.04
N THR A 111 -3.33 -4.83 20.93
CA THR A 111 -3.51 -3.41 20.64
C THR A 111 -2.67 -2.96 19.43
N ILE A 112 -1.40 -3.38 19.36
CA ILE A 112 -0.51 -3.04 18.25
C ILE A 112 -1.02 -3.69 16.95
N MET A 113 -1.42 -4.96 17.00
CA MET A 113 -1.96 -5.67 15.85
C MET A 113 -3.27 -5.05 15.36
N MET A 114 -4.18 -4.65 16.26
CA MET A 114 -5.42 -3.97 15.90
C MET A 114 -5.16 -2.65 15.16
N ILE A 115 -4.18 -1.86 15.62
CA ILE A 115 -3.80 -0.61 14.95
C ILE A 115 -3.15 -0.90 13.60
N GLN A 116 -2.27 -1.88 13.52
CA GLN A 116 -1.63 -2.27 12.26
C GLN A 116 -2.61 -2.90 11.26
N GLY A 117 -3.72 -3.48 11.72
CA GLY A 117 -4.80 -3.95 10.86
C GLY A 117 -5.41 -2.84 9.98
N LEU A 118 -5.29 -1.57 10.37
CA LEU A 118 -5.69 -0.44 9.52
C LEU A 118 -4.91 -0.39 8.21
N TRP A 119 -3.66 -0.88 8.19
CA TRP A 119 -2.86 -1.00 6.97
C TRP A 119 -3.45 -2.07 6.03
N VAL A 120 -3.93 -3.18 6.58
CA VAL A 120 -4.60 -4.21 5.78
C VAL A 120 -5.93 -3.68 5.23
N ILE A 121 -6.68 -2.91 6.03
CA ILE A 121 -7.91 -2.23 5.59
C ILE A 121 -7.61 -1.22 4.47
N SER A 122 -6.48 -0.51 4.52
CA SER A 122 -6.13 0.47 3.50
C SER A 122 -5.96 -0.15 2.11
N CYS A 123 -5.65 -1.44 2.00
CA CYS A 123 -5.58 -2.15 0.71
C CYS A 123 -6.92 -2.17 -0.02
N LEU A 124 -8.04 -2.10 0.72
CA LEU A 124 -9.38 -2.03 0.12
C LEU A 124 -9.58 -0.74 -0.69
N PHE A 125 -8.95 0.35 -0.27
CA PHE A 125 -9.08 1.67 -0.88
C PHE A 125 -7.90 2.04 -1.78
N ASP A 126 -6.93 1.13 -1.93
CA ASP A 126 -5.75 1.41 -2.75
C ASP A 126 -6.04 1.23 -4.25
N ILE A 127 -6.28 2.34 -4.92
CA ILE A 127 -6.51 2.43 -6.37
C ILE A 127 -5.32 3.04 -7.11
N ASN A 128 -4.11 2.98 -6.53
CA ASN A 128 -2.90 3.53 -7.15
C ASN A 128 -2.65 2.97 -8.56
N TRP A 129 -2.93 1.67 -8.76
CA TRP A 129 -2.77 1.00 -10.03
C TRP A 129 -3.57 1.64 -11.17
N LEU A 130 -4.75 2.21 -10.87
CA LEU A 130 -5.54 2.94 -11.87
C LEU A 130 -4.80 4.19 -12.36
N PHE A 131 -4.29 5.00 -11.42
CA PHE A 131 -3.58 6.25 -11.77
C PHE A 131 -2.26 6.00 -12.49
N PHE A 132 -1.55 4.94 -12.13
CA PHE A 132 -0.36 4.52 -12.86
C PHE A 132 -0.70 3.99 -14.25
N GLY A 133 -1.80 3.25 -14.41
CA GLY A 133 -2.26 2.73 -15.70
C GLY A 133 -2.72 3.84 -16.67
N VAL A 134 -3.29 4.92 -16.15
CA VAL A 134 -3.68 6.11 -16.94
C VAL A 134 -2.50 7.06 -17.19
N GLU A 135 -1.30 6.73 -16.69
CA GLU A 135 -0.11 7.60 -16.75
C GLU A 135 -0.28 8.98 -16.05
N ASP A 136 -1.25 9.09 -15.15
CA ASP A 136 -1.44 10.32 -14.36
C ASP A 136 -0.49 10.36 -13.15
N PHE A 137 0.80 10.37 -13.45
CA PHE A 137 1.88 10.41 -12.45
C PHE A 137 1.79 11.64 -11.53
N LYS A 138 1.27 12.75 -12.04
CA LYS A 138 1.21 13.99 -11.26
C LYS A 138 0.27 13.85 -10.07
N THR A 139 -0.93 13.33 -10.29
CA THR A 139 -1.94 13.12 -9.25
C THR A 139 -1.46 12.09 -8.23
N THR A 140 -0.84 10.99 -8.68
CA THR A 140 -0.33 9.94 -7.81
C THR A 140 0.80 10.44 -6.90
N VAL A 141 1.78 11.15 -7.46
CA VAL A 141 2.92 11.68 -6.69
C VAL A 141 2.47 12.75 -5.70
N THR A 142 1.59 13.66 -6.12
CA THR A 142 1.09 14.74 -5.23
C THR A 142 0.31 14.17 -4.04
N ARG A 143 -0.57 13.20 -4.28
CA ARG A 143 -1.31 12.54 -3.20
C ARG A 143 -0.39 11.82 -2.22
N ASN A 144 0.54 11.01 -2.73
CA ASN A 144 1.48 10.26 -1.89
C ASN A 144 2.45 11.17 -1.12
N PHE A 145 2.69 12.38 -1.61
CA PHE A 145 3.50 13.39 -0.92
C PHE A 145 2.74 14.07 0.23
N ILE A 146 1.43 14.22 0.10
CA ILE A 146 0.57 14.85 1.12
C ILE A 146 0.26 13.88 2.26
N VAL A 147 0.10 12.58 1.96
CA VAL A 147 -0.32 11.56 2.93
C VAL A 147 0.86 11.02 3.76
N LYS A 148 2.09 11.28 3.37
CA LYS A 148 3.31 10.83 4.04
C LYS A 148 4.02 11.93 4.80
#